data_441d85dc5146ad28d9473823a0c1f63f
#
_entry.id   441d85dc5146ad28d9473823a0c1f63f
#
_cell.length_a   1.000
_cell.length_b   1.000
_cell.length_c   1.000
_cell.angle_alpha   90.00
_cell.angle_beta   90.00
_cell.angle_gamma   90.00
#
_symmetry.space_group_name_H-M   'P 1'
#
loop_
_entity.id
_entity.type
_entity.pdbx_description
1 polymer ?
#
loop_
_entity_poly.entity_id
_entity_poly.type
_entity_poly.pdbx_seq_one_letter_code
_entity_poly.pdbx_strand_id
1 'polypeptide(L)'
;MTEEQLYSILVEISGVSDFHLELKQTYSKSYWGRYFPQRRLIRLYALQEDGNQYPREDLIREGLHELTHHIQYHHVPFWERKKGVMHDEDFWIMFKGMYFDHFGEELGGIN
;
A
#
# COMPACT_ATOMS: atom_id res chain seq x y z
N MET A 1 -7.33 3.41 14.06
CA MET A 1 -7.90 2.91 12.79
C MET A 1 -8.03 1.41 12.85
N THR A 2 -9.17 0.88 12.43
CA THR A 2 -9.38 -0.56 12.34
C THR A 2 -8.98 -1.06 10.95
N GLU A 3 -8.77 -2.37 10.86
CA GLU A 3 -8.53 -3.06 9.59
C GLU A 3 -9.65 -2.80 8.58
N GLU A 4 -10.91 -2.88 9.03
CA GLU A 4 -12.09 -2.65 8.19
C GLU A 4 -12.15 -1.23 7.66
N GLN A 5 -11.84 -0.25 8.50
CA GLN A 5 -11.78 1.16 8.09
C GLN A 5 -10.71 1.37 7.03
N LEU A 6 -9.53 0.83 7.23
CA LEU A 6 -8.44 0.97 6.28
C LEU A 6 -8.77 0.27 4.95
N TYR A 7 -9.34 -0.94 5.01
CA TYR A 7 -9.78 -1.64 3.81
C TYR A 7 -10.74 -0.80 2.99
N SER A 8 -11.77 -0.24 3.64
CA SER A 8 -12.77 0.59 2.97
C SER A 8 -12.16 1.83 2.31
N ILE A 9 -11.20 2.47 2.98
CA ILE A 9 -10.51 3.63 2.43
C ILE A 9 -9.70 3.24 1.19
N LEU A 10 -8.97 2.13 1.25
CA LEU A 10 -8.17 1.67 0.13
C LEU A 10 -9.03 1.30 -1.09
N VAL A 11 -10.17 0.66 -0.85
CA VAL A 11 -11.14 0.34 -1.92
C VAL A 11 -11.71 1.61 -2.54
N GLU A 12 -12.07 2.58 -1.72
CA GLU A 12 -12.62 3.85 -2.21
C GLU A 12 -11.62 4.61 -3.08
N ILE A 13 -10.36 4.66 -2.66
CA ILE A 13 -9.32 5.37 -3.41
C ILE A 13 -9.01 4.67 -4.73
N SER A 14 -8.88 3.35 -4.72
CA SER A 14 -8.37 2.58 -5.85
C SER A 14 -9.45 2.06 -6.80
N GLY A 15 -10.66 1.87 -6.30
CA GLY A 15 -11.70 1.15 -7.03
C GLY A 15 -11.46 -0.36 -7.12
N VAL A 16 -10.48 -0.89 -6.41
CA VAL A 16 -10.10 -2.30 -6.42
C VAL A 16 -10.44 -2.94 -5.08
N SER A 17 -11.08 -4.11 -5.10
CA SER A 17 -11.53 -4.79 -3.90
C SER A 17 -11.14 -6.27 -3.82
N ASP A 18 -10.44 -6.79 -4.81
CA ASP A 18 -10.07 -8.21 -4.91
C ASP A 18 -8.76 -8.55 -4.18
N PHE A 19 -8.55 -7.92 -3.05
CA PHE A 19 -7.41 -8.16 -2.17
C PHE A 19 -7.86 -8.35 -0.73
N HIS A 20 -6.98 -8.92 0.07
CA HIS A 20 -7.18 -9.10 1.51
C HIS A 20 -6.24 -8.14 2.26
N LEU A 21 -6.69 -7.66 3.41
CA LEU A 21 -5.90 -6.78 4.26
C LEU A 21 -5.80 -7.35 5.66
N GLU A 22 -4.58 -7.41 6.18
CA GLU A 22 -4.30 -7.66 7.59
C GLU A 22 -3.63 -6.43 8.18
N LEU A 23 -4.24 -5.85 9.20
CA LEU A 23 -3.62 -4.76 9.97
C LEU A 23 -3.21 -5.32 11.33
N LYS A 24 -1.94 -5.67 11.45
CA LYS A 24 -1.38 -6.25 12.68
C LYS A 24 -1.14 -5.14 13.72
N GLN A 25 -1.66 -5.33 14.93
CA GLN A 25 -1.45 -4.39 16.04
C GLN A 25 -0.15 -4.71 16.76
N THR A 26 0.92 -4.84 16.01
CA THR A 26 2.26 -5.15 16.51
C THR A 26 3.29 -4.33 15.74
N TYR A 27 4.51 -4.30 16.27
CA TYR A 27 5.67 -3.72 15.60
C TYR A 27 6.42 -4.81 14.83
N SER A 28 6.90 -4.48 13.64
CA SER A 28 7.83 -5.33 12.89
C SER A 28 9.11 -4.57 12.60
N LYS A 29 10.24 -5.17 12.97
CA LYS A 29 11.56 -4.60 12.71
C LYS A 29 11.94 -4.65 11.23
N SER A 30 11.42 -5.64 10.50
CA SER A 30 11.86 -5.93 9.13
C SER A 30 11.08 -5.16 8.07
N TYR A 31 9.77 -5.00 8.26
CA TYR A 31 8.91 -4.30 7.31
C TYR A 31 7.84 -3.50 8.01
N TRP A 32 7.46 -2.40 7.40
CA TRP A 32 6.26 -1.67 7.75
C TRP A 32 5.03 -2.31 7.09
N GLY A 33 5.17 -2.70 5.82
CA GLY A 33 4.13 -3.41 5.08
C GLY A 33 4.73 -4.40 4.11
N ARG A 34 3.90 -5.36 3.71
CA ARG A 34 4.31 -6.38 2.75
C ARG A 34 3.13 -6.85 1.93
N TYR A 35 3.37 -7.14 0.64
CA TYR A 35 2.38 -7.71 -0.25
C TYR A 35 2.75 -9.16 -0.60
N PHE A 36 1.74 -10.05 -0.53
CA PHE A 36 1.88 -11.47 -0.88
C PHE A 36 1.03 -11.75 -2.14
N PRO A 37 1.65 -11.81 -3.33
CA PRO A 37 0.91 -11.87 -4.60
C PRO A 37 -0.02 -13.08 -4.73
N GLN A 38 0.44 -14.29 -4.39
CA GLN A 38 -0.34 -15.51 -4.53
C GLN A 38 -1.54 -15.55 -3.60
N ARG A 39 -1.48 -14.83 -2.49
CA ARG A 39 -2.56 -14.73 -1.51
C ARG A 39 -3.40 -13.49 -1.69
N ARG A 40 -3.02 -12.59 -2.59
CA ARG A 40 -3.63 -11.27 -2.77
C ARG A 40 -3.76 -10.55 -1.43
N LEU A 41 -2.73 -10.66 -0.61
CA LEU A 41 -2.75 -10.19 0.77
C LEU A 41 -1.79 -9.02 0.98
N ILE A 42 -2.32 -7.95 1.54
CA ILE A 42 -1.55 -6.82 2.05
C ILE A 42 -1.50 -6.96 3.57
N ARG A 43 -0.30 -6.99 4.13
CA ARG A 43 -0.11 -7.01 5.58
C ARG A 43 0.61 -5.74 6.01
N LEU A 44 0.03 -5.01 6.95
CA LEU A 44 0.61 -3.82 7.53
C LEU A 44 0.81 -4.01 9.03
N TYR A 45 1.83 -3.36 9.55
CA TYR A 45 2.12 -3.36 10.98
C TYR A 45 1.81 -1.97 11.52
N ALA A 46 0.82 -1.88 12.40
CA ALA A 46 0.25 -0.60 12.83
C ALA A 46 1.09 0.12 13.87
N LEU A 47 2.00 -0.58 14.56
CA LEU A 47 2.74 0.00 15.68
C LEU A 47 4.18 0.33 15.33
N GLN A 48 4.62 1.47 15.86
CA GLN A 48 6.01 1.88 15.85
C GLN A 48 6.80 1.11 16.92
N GLU A 49 8.12 1.22 16.89
CA GLU A 49 9.00 0.56 17.85
C GLU A 49 8.68 0.93 19.30
N ASP A 50 8.24 2.18 19.54
CA ASP A 50 7.85 2.67 20.85
C ASP A 50 6.47 2.21 21.33
N GLY A 51 5.75 1.42 20.53
CA GLY A 51 4.42 0.91 20.84
C GLY A 51 3.27 1.82 20.45
N ASN A 52 3.55 3.04 19.98
CA ASN A 52 2.52 3.93 19.51
C ASN A 52 2.09 3.56 18.08
N GLN A 53 0.82 3.78 17.77
CA GLN A 53 0.33 3.57 16.41
C GLN A 53 0.92 4.59 15.45
N TYR A 54 1.17 4.16 14.22
CA TYR A 54 1.47 5.08 13.14
C TYR A 54 0.27 6.01 12.91
N PRO A 55 0.51 7.27 12.51
CA PRO A 55 -0.57 8.16 12.13
C PRO A 55 -1.43 7.56 11.02
N ARG A 56 -2.71 7.92 11.00
CA ARG A 56 -3.69 7.43 10.02
C ARG A 56 -3.19 7.60 8.58
N GLU A 57 -2.64 8.77 8.27
CA GLU A 57 -2.14 9.08 6.92
C GLU A 57 -0.99 8.18 6.51
N ASP A 58 -0.12 7.82 7.45
CA ASP A 58 1.00 6.92 7.18
C ASP A 58 0.51 5.51 6.86
N LEU A 59 -0.51 5.02 7.57
CA LEU A 59 -1.09 3.71 7.30
C LEU A 59 -1.79 3.68 5.95
N ILE A 60 -2.50 4.74 5.57
CA ILE A 60 -3.13 4.85 4.25
C ILE A 60 -2.05 4.86 3.16
N ARG A 61 -1.02 5.66 3.34
CA ARG A 61 0.08 5.75 2.37
C ARG A 61 0.75 4.39 2.16
N GLU A 62 1.08 3.70 3.24
CA GLU A 62 1.70 2.37 3.15
C GLU A 62 0.76 1.34 2.54
N GLY A 63 -0.53 1.42 2.88
CA GLY A 63 -1.55 0.57 2.25
C GLY A 63 -1.64 0.80 0.74
N LEU A 64 -1.60 2.04 0.30
CA LEU A 64 -1.60 2.38 -1.13
C LEU A 64 -0.33 1.88 -1.83
N HIS A 65 0.81 1.94 -1.15
CA HIS A 65 2.07 1.40 -1.67
C HIS A 65 1.95 -0.10 -1.98
N GLU A 66 1.47 -0.86 -1.02
CA GLU A 66 1.30 -2.31 -1.21
C GLU A 66 0.17 -2.64 -2.19
N LEU A 67 -0.90 -1.85 -2.20
CA LEU A 67 -1.99 -2.02 -3.15
C LEU A 67 -1.54 -1.75 -4.59
N THR A 68 -0.60 -0.85 -4.78
CA THR A 68 -0.01 -0.60 -6.10
C THR A 68 0.68 -1.86 -6.64
N HIS A 69 1.40 -2.58 -5.79
CA HIS A 69 1.97 -3.87 -6.17
C HIS A 69 0.89 -4.86 -6.60
N HIS A 70 -0.22 -4.92 -5.87
CA HIS A 70 -1.35 -5.79 -6.20
C HIS A 70 -1.93 -5.45 -7.56
N ILE A 71 -2.17 -4.17 -7.83
CA ILE A 71 -2.74 -3.72 -9.11
C ILE A 71 -1.81 -4.06 -10.26
N GLN A 72 -0.52 -3.79 -10.13
CA GLN A 72 0.44 -4.13 -11.17
C GLN A 72 0.48 -5.64 -11.43
N TYR A 73 0.49 -6.43 -10.37
CA TYR A 73 0.62 -7.89 -10.48
C TYR A 73 -0.62 -8.54 -11.10
N HIS A 74 -1.83 -8.11 -10.72
CA HIS A 74 -3.08 -8.79 -11.08
C HIS A 74 -3.95 -8.02 -12.08
N HIS A 75 -3.79 -6.71 -12.21
CA HIS A 75 -4.69 -5.87 -13.01
C HIS A 75 -4.05 -5.23 -14.23
N VAL A 76 -2.73 -5.26 -14.35
CA VAL A 76 -2.04 -4.70 -15.51
C VAL A 76 -1.71 -5.83 -16.49
N PRO A 77 -2.42 -5.90 -17.66
CA PRO A 77 -2.13 -6.93 -18.65
C PRO A 77 -0.70 -6.78 -19.18
N PHE A 78 -0.01 -7.91 -19.31
CA PHE A 78 1.33 -7.95 -19.88
C PHE A 78 2.38 -7.15 -19.10
N TRP A 79 2.09 -6.81 -17.83
CA TRP A 79 3.11 -6.18 -17.01
C TRP A 79 4.27 -7.14 -16.81
N GLU A 80 5.48 -6.69 -17.21
CA GLU A 80 6.70 -7.43 -17.02
C GLU A 80 7.53 -6.75 -15.94
N ARG A 81 7.78 -7.49 -14.86
CA ARG A 81 8.65 -7.02 -13.81
C ARG A 81 10.09 -7.17 -14.26
N LYS A 82 10.81 -6.07 -14.34
CA LYS A 82 12.24 -6.10 -14.60
C LYS A 82 12.96 -6.76 -13.43
N LYS A 83 13.86 -7.68 -13.71
CA LYS A 83 14.61 -8.38 -12.69
C LYS A 83 15.35 -7.39 -11.79
N GLY A 84 15.13 -7.51 -10.48
CA GLY A 84 15.73 -6.65 -9.48
C GLY A 84 15.06 -5.29 -9.30
N VAL A 85 14.01 -4.97 -10.07
CA VAL A 85 13.28 -3.71 -9.95
C VAL A 85 11.88 -3.98 -9.40
N MET A 86 11.65 -3.59 -8.14
CA MET A 86 10.36 -3.75 -7.47
C MET A 86 9.44 -2.54 -7.71
N HIS A 87 10.02 -1.35 -7.82
CA HIS A 87 9.32 -0.08 -7.91
C HIS A 87 9.76 0.60 -9.20
N ASP A 88 9.17 0.21 -10.33
CA ASP A 88 9.47 0.81 -11.62
C ASP A 88 8.75 2.16 -11.78
N GLU A 89 8.95 2.80 -12.94
CA GLU A 89 8.34 4.09 -13.22
C GLU A 89 6.81 4.01 -13.17
N ASP A 90 6.23 2.96 -13.73
CA ASP A 90 4.78 2.76 -13.74
C ASP A 90 4.23 2.60 -12.34
N PHE A 91 4.95 1.92 -11.45
CA PHE A 91 4.59 1.83 -10.04
C PHE A 91 4.45 3.23 -9.42
N TRP A 92 5.47 4.07 -9.59
CA TRP A 92 5.46 5.40 -8.99
C TRP A 92 4.39 6.30 -9.56
N ILE A 93 4.13 6.22 -10.87
CA ILE A 93 3.05 6.99 -11.50
C ILE A 93 1.70 6.61 -10.88
N MET A 94 1.43 5.32 -10.77
CA MET A 94 0.18 4.80 -10.22
C MET A 94 0.02 5.17 -8.74
N PHE A 95 1.06 4.93 -7.95
CA PHE A 95 1.05 5.21 -6.51
C PHE A 95 0.86 6.71 -6.25
N LYS A 96 1.63 7.56 -6.91
CA LYS A 96 1.52 9.01 -6.74
C LYS A 96 0.16 9.54 -7.16
N GLY A 97 -0.44 8.97 -8.21
CA GLY A 97 -1.78 9.33 -8.66
C GLY A 97 -2.83 9.04 -7.59
N MET A 98 -2.83 7.86 -7.01
CA MET A 98 -3.75 7.50 -5.94
C MET A 98 -3.52 8.34 -4.68
N TYR A 99 -2.27 8.58 -4.34
CA TYR A 99 -1.93 9.44 -3.20
C TYR A 99 -2.47 10.86 -3.41
N PHE A 100 -2.22 11.44 -4.59
CA PHE A 100 -2.70 12.77 -4.92
C PHE A 100 -4.23 12.87 -4.86
N ASP A 101 -4.92 11.87 -5.43
CA ASP A 101 -6.38 11.85 -5.45
C ASP A 101 -6.98 11.83 -4.04
N HIS A 102 -6.33 11.15 -3.10
CA HIS A 102 -6.83 11.07 -1.73
C HIS A 102 -6.44 12.28 -0.89
N PHE A 103 -5.15 12.67 -0.91
CA PHE A 103 -4.65 13.71 -0.03
C PHE A 103 -4.73 15.11 -0.65
N GLY A 104 -4.98 15.21 -1.95
CA GLY A 104 -5.05 16.50 -2.66
C GLY A 104 -3.72 17.20 -2.80
N GLU A 105 -2.60 16.50 -2.58
CA GLU A 105 -1.26 17.07 -2.65
C GLU A 105 -0.28 16.05 -3.22
N GLU A 106 0.80 16.55 -3.82
CA GLU A 106 1.86 15.67 -4.29
C GLU A 106 2.69 15.14 -3.12
N LEU A 107 3.30 13.96 -3.32
CA LEU A 107 4.28 13.43 -2.39
C LEU A 107 5.55 14.29 -2.46
N GLY A 108 5.61 15.30 -1.62
CA GLY A 108 6.78 16.16 -1.55
C GLY A 108 8.03 15.37 -1.15
N GLY A 109 9.15 15.65 -1.82
CA GLY A 109 10.44 15.06 -1.48
C GLY A 109 10.61 13.59 -1.87
N ILE A 110 9.62 12.96 -2.46
CA ILE A 110 9.71 11.59 -2.98
C ILE A 110 9.78 11.67 -4.50
N ASN A 111 10.93 11.53 -5.00
CA ASN A 111 11.17 11.56 -6.44
C ASN A 111 11.81 10.27 -6.89
#